data_d24fa6a75f580af0a568c03ebd22097c
#
_entry.id   d24fa6a75f580af0a568c03ebd22097c
#
_cell.length_a   1.000
_cell.length_b   1.000
_cell.length_c   1.000
_cell.angle_alpha   90.00
_cell.angle_beta   90.00
_cell.angle_gamma   90.00
#
_symmetry.space_group_name_H-M   'P 1'
#
loop_
_entity.id
_entity.type
_entity.pdbx_description
1 polymer ?
#
loop_
_entity_poly.entity_id
_entity_poly.type
_entity_poly.pdbx_seq_one_letter_code
_entity_poly.pdbx_strand_id
1 'polypeptide(L)'
;MRTISAQSITDTVAQLCIQANTQLPQDVQAALEKARAEEPWPLAKNTLDLLWSNLGAAKEKDLPICQDTGMACVFVELGTDVHIDGSFEAAIHEGVRRGYTDGYLRKSIVADPLRRGNTGDNTPAAITVHLVDGEGCRITVAPKGFGSENMSRIQMLKPADGVEGFKKFVVETVKLAGSNPCPPIVLGIGVGGSFDKVAYLAKKALLRPLDVPNPDPYYADLEKELLTAINELGIGPQGFGGKTTCLGLAIEQMPTHVAGLPAAVNVSCHVTRRASAEL
;
A
#
# COMPACT_ATOMS: atom_id res chain seq x y z
N MET A 1 -22.11 20.65 -13.31
CA MET A 1 -21.94 19.18 -13.35
C MET A 1 -20.91 18.87 -14.41
N ARG A 2 -19.76 18.40 -13.99
CA ARG A 2 -18.62 18.06 -14.88
C ARG A 2 -18.79 16.65 -15.44
N THR A 3 -18.52 16.47 -16.73
CA THR A 3 -18.59 15.12 -17.35
C THR A 3 -17.18 14.58 -17.59
N ILE A 4 -16.93 13.35 -17.18
CA ILE A 4 -15.70 12.60 -17.41
C ILE A 4 -16.04 11.37 -18.25
N SER A 5 -15.33 11.17 -19.37
CA SER A 5 -15.56 10.02 -20.23
C SER A 5 -14.96 8.73 -19.65
N ALA A 6 -15.61 7.60 -19.87
CA ALA A 6 -15.05 6.28 -19.55
C ALA A 6 -13.68 6.06 -20.21
N GLN A 7 -13.47 6.58 -21.43
CA GLN A 7 -12.19 6.49 -22.12
C GLN A 7 -11.06 7.20 -21.39
N SER A 8 -11.32 8.40 -20.84
CA SER A 8 -10.34 9.15 -20.05
C SER A 8 -9.94 8.38 -18.78
N ILE A 9 -10.90 7.74 -18.11
CA ILE A 9 -10.64 6.88 -16.95
C ILE A 9 -9.76 5.69 -17.35
N THR A 10 -10.08 5.01 -18.45
CA THR A 10 -9.32 3.88 -18.97
C THR A 10 -7.86 4.26 -19.24
N ASP A 11 -7.64 5.34 -19.96
CA ASP A 11 -6.30 5.78 -20.33
C ASP A 11 -5.48 6.21 -19.10
N THR A 12 -6.10 6.90 -18.16
CA THR A 12 -5.47 7.30 -16.91
C THR A 12 -5.09 6.09 -16.06
N VAL A 13 -6.00 5.14 -15.86
CA VAL A 13 -5.71 3.93 -15.06
C VAL A 13 -4.60 3.10 -15.71
N ALA A 14 -4.57 2.97 -17.03
CA ALA A 14 -3.51 2.25 -17.74
C ALA A 14 -2.13 2.88 -17.49
N GLN A 15 -2.02 4.20 -17.62
CA GLN A 15 -0.79 4.93 -17.33
C GLN A 15 -0.35 4.79 -15.86
N LEU A 16 -1.29 4.92 -14.92
CA LEU A 16 -1.00 4.81 -13.50
C LEU A 16 -0.54 3.40 -13.10
N CYS A 17 -1.06 2.33 -13.74
CA CYS A 17 -0.58 0.96 -13.54
C CYS A 17 0.90 0.82 -13.93
N ILE A 18 1.31 1.37 -15.05
CA ILE A 18 2.70 1.34 -15.52
C ILE A 18 3.57 2.20 -14.61
N GLN A 19 3.20 3.45 -14.40
CA GLN A 19 3.95 4.40 -13.57
C GLN A 19 4.18 3.86 -12.16
N ALA A 20 3.15 3.35 -11.50
CA ALA A 20 3.28 2.81 -10.15
C ALA A 20 4.23 1.61 -10.08
N ASN A 21 4.36 0.81 -11.14
CA ASN A 21 5.23 -0.35 -11.17
C ASN A 21 6.68 -0.06 -11.59
N THR A 22 6.91 1.06 -12.28
CA THR A 22 8.25 1.44 -12.80
C THR A 22 8.91 2.54 -11.97
N GLN A 23 8.12 3.31 -11.21
CA GLN A 23 8.61 4.44 -10.43
C GLN A 23 8.16 4.34 -8.97
N LEU A 24 9.13 4.30 -8.06
CA LEU A 24 8.83 4.35 -6.63
C LEU A 24 8.48 5.78 -6.23
N PRO A 25 7.46 6.03 -5.37
CA PRO A 25 7.14 7.37 -4.86
C PRO A 25 8.32 8.03 -4.16
N GLN A 26 8.43 9.35 -4.28
CA GLN A 26 9.58 10.11 -3.75
C GLN A 26 9.76 9.95 -2.23
N ASP A 27 8.69 9.94 -1.47
CA ASP A 27 8.70 9.74 -0.03
C ASP A 27 9.29 8.38 0.37
N VAL A 28 8.96 7.33 -0.39
CA VAL A 28 9.51 5.99 -0.17
C VAL A 28 10.98 5.92 -0.58
N GLN A 29 11.36 6.57 -1.69
CA GLN A 29 12.76 6.68 -2.09
C GLN A 29 13.59 7.41 -1.03
N ALA A 30 13.10 8.56 -0.53
CA ALA A 30 13.78 9.32 0.52
C ALA A 30 13.94 8.52 1.82
N ALA A 31 12.90 7.78 2.23
CA ALA A 31 12.98 6.91 3.39
C ALA A 31 14.00 5.77 3.20
N LEU A 32 14.06 5.18 2.03
CA LEU A 32 15.05 4.13 1.70
C LEU A 32 16.49 4.69 1.66
N GLU A 33 16.68 5.87 1.08
CA GLU A 33 17.98 6.55 1.03
C GLU A 33 18.48 6.89 2.44
N LYS A 34 17.59 7.43 3.29
CA LYS A 34 17.90 7.67 4.70
C LYS A 34 18.30 6.39 5.43
N ALA A 35 17.53 5.30 5.24
CA ALA A 35 17.85 4.00 5.82
C ALA A 35 19.26 3.52 5.41
N ARG A 36 19.63 3.66 4.12
CA ARG A 36 20.98 3.33 3.62
C ARG A 36 22.08 4.15 4.28
N ALA A 37 21.85 5.45 4.45
CA ALA A 37 22.83 6.36 5.03
C ALA A 37 23.07 6.08 6.53
N GLU A 38 22.02 5.65 7.24
CA GLU A 38 22.05 5.46 8.69
C GLU A 38 22.30 4.00 9.12
N GLU A 39 22.38 3.03 8.21
CA GLU A 39 22.57 1.62 8.53
C GLU A 39 24.02 1.33 8.92
N PRO A 40 24.31 0.93 10.17
CA PRO A 40 25.64 0.63 10.63
C PRO A 40 26.09 -0.81 10.32
N TRP A 41 25.14 -1.75 10.12
CA TRP A 41 25.43 -3.16 9.93
C TRP A 41 25.83 -3.43 8.47
N PRO A 42 27.07 -3.90 8.19
CA PRO A 42 27.58 -3.97 6.81
C PRO A 42 26.72 -4.82 5.87
N LEU A 43 26.19 -5.97 6.32
CA LEU A 43 25.34 -6.84 5.50
C LEU A 43 24.02 -6.15 5.15
N ALA A 44 23.37 -5.50 6.11
CA ALA A 44 22.15 -4.75 5.89
C ALA A 44 22.39 -3.55 4.96
N LYS A 45 23.49 -2.84 5.14
CA LYS A 45 23.88 -1.75 4.25
C LYS A 45 24.08 -2.20 2.82
N ASN A 46 24.82 -3.28 2.60
CA ASN A 46 25.00 -3.86 1.27
C ASN A 46 23.65 -4.28 0.66
N THR A 47 22.74 -4.83 1.47
CA THR A 47 21.39 -5.20 1.03
C THR A 47 20.60 -3.95 0.59
N LEU A 48 20.64 -2.88 1.37
CA LEU A 48 19.98 -1.62 0.99
C LEU A 48 20.60 -1.00 -0.27
N ASP A 49 21.91 -1.12 -0.45
CA ASP A 49 22.62 -0.67 -1.66
C ASP A 49 22.16 -1.46 -2.91
N LEU A 50 21.95 -2.77 -2.78
CA LEU A 50 21.40 -3.59 -3.85
C LEU A 50 19.96 -3.21 -4.20
N LEU A 51 19.11 -2.98 -3.18
CA LEU A 51 17.74 -2.50 -3.40
C LEU A 51 17.72 -1.15 -4.12
N TRP A 52 18.61 -0.24 -3.74
CA TRP A 52 18.75 1.06 -4.38
C TRP A 52 19.23 0.95 -5.84
N SER A 53 20.23 0.11 -6.07
CA SER A 53 20.76 -0.14 -7.43
C SER A 53 19.69 -0.73 -8.34
N ASN A 54 18.80 -1.57 -7.80
CA ASN A 54 17.67 -2.11 -8.55
C ASN A 54 16.70 -1.00 -9.01
N LEU A 55 16.45 0.02 -8.20
CA LEU A 55 15.61 1.16 -8.62
C LEU A 55 16.24 1.91 -9.80
N GLY A 56 17.56 2.10 -9.79
CA GLY A 56 18.31 2.70 -10.90
C GLY A 56 18.21 1.86 -12.18
N ALA A 57 18.44 0.56 -12.07
CA ALA A 57 18.35 -0.37 -13.21
C ALA A 57 16.93 -0.46 -13.79
N ALA A 58 15.90 -0.48 -12.95
CA ALA A 58 14.51 -0.48 -13.39
C ALA A 58 14.18 0.79 -14.19
N LYS A 59 14.59 1.95 -13.69
CA LYS A 59 14.41 3.25 -14.36
C LYS A 59 15.16 3.34 -15.69
N GLU A 60 16.43 2.91 -15.72
CA GLU A 60 17.28 2.96 -16.92
C GLU A 60 16.74 2.08 -18.06
N LYS A 61 16.20 0.91 -17.69
CA LYS A 61 15.71 -0.10 -18.64
C LYS A 61 14.21 -0.04 -18.90
N ASP A 62 13.50 0.88 -18.29
CA ASP A 62 12.04 1.00 -18.33
C ASP A 62 11.33 -0.32 -17.97
N LEU A 63 11.78 -0.94 -16.88
CA LEU A 63 11.28 -2.22 -16.39
C LEU A 63 10.58 -2.06 -15.03
N PRO A 64 9.66 -2.98 -14.70
CA PRO A 64 9.08 -3.04 -13.36
C PRO A 64 10.15 -3.24 -12.28
N ILE A 65 9.98 -2.53 -11.16
CA ILE A 65 10.91 -2.59 -10.01
C ILE A 65 10.98 -3.99 -9.39
N CYS A 66 9.91 -4.76 -9.48
CA CYS A 66 9.78 -6.10 -8.91
C CYS A 66 9.02 -7.02 -9.88
N GLN A 67 9.34 -8.34 -9.85
CA GLN A 67 8.59 -9.33 -10.61
C GLN A 67 7.14 -9.49 -10.14
N ASP A 68 6.85 -9.21 -8.86
CA ASP A 68 5.47 -9.13 -8.36
C ASP A 68 4.93 -7.72 -8.59
N THR A 69 4.29 -7.52 -9.74
CA THR A 69 3.64 -6.24 -10.08
C THR A 69 2.26 -6.09 -9.46
N GLY A 70 1.83 -7.09 -8.70
CA GLY A 70 0.71 -7.04 -7.76
C GLY A 70 -0.68 -7.10 -8.36
N MET A 71 -1.66 -7.10 -7.48
CA MET A 71 -3.06 -6.81 -7.78
C MET A 71 -3.26 -5.29 -7.85
N ALA A 72 -3.94 -4.80 -8.87
CA ALA A 72 -4.28 -3.39 -8.96
C ALA A 72 -5.36 -3.04 -7.92
N CYS A 73 -4.97 -2.29 -6.88
CA CYS A 73 -5.92 -1.63 -5.99
C CYS A 73 -6.13 -0.21 -6.51
N VAL A 74 -7.37 0.11 -6.87
CA VAL A 74 -7.75 1.40 -7.46
C VAL A 74 -8.65 2.14 -6.50
N PHE A 75 -8.18 3.29 -6.02
CA PHE A 75 -8.92 4.17 -5.13
C PHE A 75 -9.37 5.38 -5.93
N VAL A 76 -10.65 5.72 -5.83
CA VAL A 76 -11.24 6.85 -6.53
C VAL A 76 -11.94 7.76 -5.54
N GLU A 77 -11.52 9.01 -5.48
CA GLU A 77 -12.27 10.09 -4.84
C GLU A 77 -13.08 10.76 -5.94
N LEU A 78 -14.40 10.54 -5.89
CA LEU A 78 -15.34 10.99 -6.92
C LEU A 78 -16.25 12.09 -6.40
N GLY A 79 -16.18 13.25 -7.02
CA GLY A 79 -17.03 14.37 -6.70
C GLY A 79 -18.50 14.09 -6.99
N THR A 80 -19.38 14.52 -6.07
CA THR A 80 -20.84 14.34 -6.21
C THR A 80 -21.44 15.08 -7.40
N ASP A 81 -20.74 16.09 -7.93
CA ASP A 81 -21.13 16.87 -9.12
C ASP A 81 -20.48 16.36 -10.41
N VAL A 82 -19.87 15.18 -10.37
CA VAL A 82 -19.27 14.51 -11.54
C VAL A 82 -20.25 13.52 -12.14
N HIS A 83 -20.43 13.60 -13.45
CA HIS A 83 -21.11 12.59 -14.26
C HIS A 83 -20.09 11.77 -15.03
N ILE A 84 -20.17 10.44 -14.95
CA ILE A 84 -19.36 9.52 -15.76
C ILE A 84 -20.12 9.14 -17.02
N ASP A 85 -19.59 9.49 -18.20
CA ASP A 85 -20.15 9.10 -19.48
C ASP A 85 -19.61 7.72 -19.86
N GLY A 86 -20.42 6.71 -19.58
CA GLY A 86 -20.12 5.29 -19.81
C GLY A 86 -20.05 4.47 -18.53
N SER A 87 -19.54 3.24 -18.65
CA SER A 87 -19.42 2.30 -17.52
C SER A 87 -18.12 2.56 -16.74
N PHE A 88 -18.26 3.10 -15.53
CA PHE A 88 -17.14 3.45 -14.66
C PHE A 88 -16.27 2.25 -14.28
N GLU A 89 -16.88 1.19 -13.79
CA GLU A 89 -16.15 -0.02 -13.35
C GLU A 89 -15.48 -0.73 -14.53
N ALA A 90 -16.19 -0.85 -15.67
CA ALA A 90 -15.63 -1.45 -16.88
C ALA A 90 -14.45 -0.64 -17.42
N ALA A 91 -14.50 0.70 -17.33
CA ALA A 91 -13.39 1.57 -17.73
C ALA A 91 -12.14 1.35 -16.89
N ILE A 92 -12.30 1.18 -15.57
CA ILE A 92 -11.17 0.88 -14.67
C ILE A 92 -10.57 -0.49 -15.00
N HIS A 93 -11.40 -1.53 -15.18
CA HIS A 93 -10.90 -2.87 -15.55
C HIS A 93 -10.19 -2.87 -16.89
N GLU A 94 -10.72 -2.17 -17.88
CA GLU A 94 -10.07 -2.01 -19.19
C GLU A 94 -8.71 -1.29 -19.04
N GLY A 95 -8.64 -0.23 -18.22
CA GLY A 95 -7.39 0.45 -17.92
C GLY A 95 -6.35 -0.46 -17.28
N VAL A 96 -6.75 -1.28 -16.31
CA VAL A 96 -5.86 -2.29 -15.70
C VAL A 96 -5.39 -3.30 -16.74
N ARG A 97 -6.30 -3.86 -17.55
CA ARG A 97 -5.95 -4.83 -18.60
C ARG A 97 -4.92 -4.27 -19.57
N ARG A 98 -5.13 -3.04 -20.06
CA ARG A 98 -4.17 -2.36 -20.96
C ARG A 98 -2.85 -2.09 -20.25
N GLY A 99 -2.87 -1.47 -19.08
CA GLY A 99 -1.65 -1.13 -18.34
C GLY A 99 -0.78 -2.34 -18.02
N TYR A 100 -1.40 -3.47 -17.66
CA TYR A 100 -0.66 -4.72 -17.39
C TYR A 100 -0.18 -5.41 -18.67
N THR A 101 -0.83 -5.18 -19.82
CA THR A 101 -0.40 -5.74 -21.10
C THR A 101 0.70 -4.88 -21.71
N ASP A 102 0.46 -3.59 -21.85
CA ASP A 102 1.37 -2.64 -22.51
C ASP A 102 2.65 -2.37 -21.70
N GLY A 103 2.52 -2.39 -20.37
CA GLY A 103 3.65 -2.26 -19.45
C GLY A 103 4.42 -3.57 -19.17
N TYR A 104 4.09 -4.66 -19.89
CA TYR A 104 4.71 -5.99 -19.67
C TYR A 104 4.67 -6.45 -18.22
N LEU A 105 3.61 -6.08 -17.48
CA LEU A 105 3.44 -6.40 -16.08
C LEU A 105 2.93 -7.85 -15.92
N ARG A 106 3.28 -8.47 -14.79
CA ARG A 106 2.87 -9.85 -14.49
C ARG A 106 1.37 -9.93 -14.23
N LYS A 107 0.68 -10.81 -14.93
CA LYS A 107 -0.74 -11.11 -14.76
C LYS A 107 -0.90 -12.14 -13.64
N SER A 108 -1.26 -11.68 -12.44
CA SER A 108 -1.23 -12.47 -11.21
C SER A 108 -2.62 -12.84 -10.67
N ILE A 109 -3.69 -12.36 -11.33
CA ILE A 109 -5.05 -12.59 -10.84
C ILE A 109 -5.56 -13.95 -11.27
N VAL A 110 -6.18 -14.66 -10.33
CA VAL A 110 -6.91 -15.92 -10.57
C VAL A 110 -8.41 -15.66 -10.50
N ALA A 111 -9.15 -16.24 -11.43
CA ALA A 111 -10.59 -16.07 -11.56
C ALA A 111 -11.37 -16.67 -10.37
N ASP A 112 -10.80 -17.72 -9.78
CA ASP A 112 -11.38 -18.38 -8.61
C ASP A 112 -10.28 -18.68 -7.61
N PRO A 113 -10.42 -18.26 -6.33
CA PRO A 113 -9.36 -18.39 -5.33
C PRO A 113 -9.04 -19.83 -4.96
N LEU A 114 -9.96 -20.77 -5.15
CA LEU A 114 -9.77 -22.20 -4.83
C LEU A 114 -9.35 -23.02 -6.05
N ARG A 115 -9.94 -22.76 -7.22
CA ARG A 115 -9.66 -23.48 -8.49
C ARG A 115 -8.42 -22.96 -9.21
N ARG A 116 -7.99 -21.73 -8.90
CA ARG A 116 -6.71 -21.12 -9.29
C ARG A 116 -6.49 -20.86 -10.79
N GLY A 117 -7.52 -20.85 -11.63
CA GLY A 117 -7.41 -20.48 -13.05
C GLY A 117 -7.02 -19.00 -13.21
N ASN A 118 -5.94 -18.69 -13.95
CA ASN A 118 -5.52 -17.30 -14.19
C ASN A 118 -6.48 -16.58 -15.14
N THR A 119 -6.75 -15.30 -14.90
CA THR A 119 -7.63 -14.49 -15.76
C THR A 119 -6.97 -14.10 -17.08
N GLY A 120 -5.63 -14.08 -17.14
CA GLY A 120 -4.86 -13.75 -18.33
C GLY A 120 -4.64 -12.26 -18.59
N ASP A 121 -5.28 -11.38 -17.81
CA ASP A 121 -5.26 -9.92 -18.04
C ASP A 121 -5.10 -9.06 -16.76
N ASN A 122 -4.93 -9.72 -15.63
CA ASN A 122 -4.81 -9.11 -14.29
C ASN A 122 -6.07 -8.37 -13.80
N THR A 123 -7.24 -8.69 -14.34
CA THR A 123 -8.54 -8.21 -13.84
C THR A 123 -9.25 -9.31 -13.05
N PRO A 124 -10.22 -8.94 -12.18
CA PRO A 124 -10.66 -7.59 -11.85
C PRO A 124 -9.67 -6.83 -10.96
N ALA A 125 -9.72 -5.50 -11.01
CA ALA A 125 -9.11 -4.64 -10.02
C ALA A 125 -9.89 -4.67 -8.70
N ALA A 126 -9.21 -4.40 -7.58
CA ALA A 126 -9.87 -4.10 -6.31
C ALA A 126 -10.21 -2.60 -6.29
N ILE A 127 -11.47 -2.26 -6.58
CA ILE A 127 -11.91 -0.87 -6.72
C ILE A 127 -12.55 -0.40 -5.41
N THR A 128 -12.14 0.77 -4.95
CA THR A 128 -12.74 1.48 -3.83
C THR A 128 -13.11 2.90 -4.26
N VAL A 129 -14.37 3.26 -4.12
CA VAL A 129 -14.86 4.60 -4.45
C VAL A 129 -15.22 5.34 -3.16
N HIS A 130 -14.75 6.57 -3.06
CA HIS A 130 -15.08 7.49 -1.99
C HIS A 130 -15.77 8.71 -2.61
N LEU A 131 -16.99 9.00 -2.17
CA LEU A 131 -17.68 10.20 -2.62
C LEU A 131 -17.18 11.40 -1.81
N VAL A 132 -16.86 12.47 -2.53
CA VAL A 132 -16.45 13.77 -1.97
C VAL A 132 -17.32 14.88 -2.54
N ASP A 133 -17.38 16.02 -1.87
CA ASP A 133 -18.11 17.17 -2.38
C ASP A 133 -17.40 17.77 -3.61
N GLY A 134 -18.20 18.30 -4.55
CA GLY A 134 -17.71 19.05 -5.70
C GLY A 134 -17.46 18.25 -6.97
N GLU A 135 -16.61 18.77 -7.86
CA GLU A 135 -16.40 18.28 -9.23
C GLU A 135 -15.03 17.58 -9.44
N GLY A 136 -14.31 17.24 -8.36
CA GLY A 136 -13.02 16.55 -8.43
C GLY A 136 -13.19 15.07 -8.79
N CYS A 137 -12.20 14.53 -9.48
CA CYS A 137 -12.08 13.07 -9.67
C CYS A 137 -10.60 12.70 -9.57
N ARG A 138 -10.21 12.15 -8.44
CA ARG A 138 -8.84 11.67 -8.23
C ARG A 138 -8.80 10.16 -8.27
N ILE A 139 -7.92 9.64 -9.12
CA ILE A 139 -7.67 8.20 -9.21
C ILE A 139 -6.27 7.90 -8.69
N THR A 140 -6.18 6.94 -7.76
CA THR A 140 -4.91 6.41 -7.26
C THR A 140 -4.85 4.92 -7.54
N VAL A 141 -3.81 4.49 -8.24
CA VAL A 141 -3.49 3.07 -8.44
C VAL A 141 -2.35 2.70 -7.50
N ALA A 142 -2.59 1.72 -6.64
CA ALA A 142 -1.63 1.18 -5.69
C ALA A 142 -1.50 -0.34 -5.89
N PRO A 143 -0.61 -0.80 -6.79
CA PRO A 143 -0.43 -2.23 -7.02
C PRO A 143 0.10 -2.92 -5.77
N LYS A 144 -0.61 -3.95 -5.30
CA LYS A 144 -0.30 -4.63 -4.03
C LYS A 144 0.26 -6.03 -4.27
N GLY A 145 1.54 -6.20 -3.96
CA GLY A 145 2.22 -7.49 -4.00
C GLY A 145 1.76 -8.43 -2.88
N PHE A 146 1.58 -9.71 -3.19
CA PHE A 146 0.97 -10.68 -2.26
C PHE A 146 1.95 -11.32 -1.29
N GLY A 147 3.25 -11.28 -1.52
CA GLY A 147 4.23 -11.69 -0.51
C GLY A 147 4.06 -10.92 0.80
N SER A 148 3.86 -9.61 0.72
CA SER A 148 3.59 -8.77 1.87
C SER A 148 2.12 -8.75 2.29
N GLU A 149 1.17 -8.82 1.33
CA GLU A 149 -0.27 -8.86 1.64
C GLU A 149 -0.63 -10.04 2.53
N ASN A 150 -0.04 -11.21 2.27
CA ASN A 150 -0.26 -12.44 3.05
C ASN A 150 0.19 -12.33 4.51
N MET A 151 1.02 -11.34 4.84
CA MET A 151 1.50 -11.10 6.21
C MET A 151 0.60 -10.13 6.98
N SER A 152 -0.43 -9.60 6.32
CA SER A 152 -1.40 -8.68 6.94
C SER A 152 -2.31 -9.42 7.90
N ARG A 153 -2.72 -8.74 8.99
CA ARG A 153 -3.57 -9.31 10.03
C ARG A 153 -4.67 -8.35 10.42
N ILE A 154 -5.79 -8.92 10.84
CA ILE A 154 -6.92 -8.23 11.43
C ILE A 154 -7.27 -8.91 12.75
N GLN A 155 -7.62 -8.13 13.75
CA GLN A 155 -8.07 -8.64 15.05
C GLN A 155 -9.15 -7.74 15.64
N MET A 156 -10.18 -8.37 16.16
CA MET A 156 -11.20 -7.70 16.97
C MET A 156 -10.73 -7.71 18.42
N LEU A 157 -10.02 -6.64 18.81
CA LEU A 157 -9.58 -6.44 20.19
C LEU A 157 -10.76 -6.05 21.08
N LYS A 158 -10.61 -6.22 22.38
CA LYS A 158 -11.57 -5.75 23.38
C LYS A 158 -11.20 -4.33 23.83
N PRO A 159 -12.18 -3.48 24.20
CA PRO A 159 -11.88 -2.16 24.77
C PRO A 159 -10.92 -2.21 25.96
N ALA A 160 -10.98 -3.27 26.76
CA ALA A 160 -10.09 -3.50 27.90
C ALA A 160 -8.62 -3.73 27.52
N ASP A 161 -8.34 -4.15 26.28
CA ASP A 161 -6.95 -4.30 25.78
C ASP A 161 -6.27 -2.93 25.60
N GLY A 162 -7.06 -1.89 25.37
CA GLY A 162 -6.61 -0.51 25.29
C GLY A 162 -5.50 -0.29 24.26
N VAL A 163 -4.76 0.82 24.44
CA VAL A 163 -3.65 1.18 23.56
C VAL A 163 -2.50 0.17 23.62
N GLU A 164 -2.24 -0.40 24.76
CA GLU A 164 -1.15 -1.38 24.91
C GLU A 164 -1.45 -2.69 24.18
N GLY A 165 -2.69 -3.18 24.22
CA GLY A 165 -3.11 -4.33 23.42
C GLY A 165 -3.03 -4.04 21.93
N PHE A 166 -3.38 -2.83 21.49
CA PHE A 166 -3.22 -2.39 20.11
C PHE A 166 -1.75 -2.37 19.66
N LYS A 167 -0.85 -1.74 20.44
CA LYS A 167 0.59 -1.73 20.15
C LYS A 167 1.16 -3.15 20.08
N LYS A 168 0.81 -3.99 21.04
CA LYS A 168 1.23 -5.40 21.06
C LYS A 168 0.80 -6.12 19.78
N PHE A 169 -0.45 -5.96 19.35
CA PHE A 169 -0.96 -6.57 18.12
C PHE A 169 -0.17 -6.13 16.88
N VAL A 170 0.14 -4.83 16.76
CA VAL A 170 0.92 -4.30 15.65
C VAL A 170 2.33 -4.88 15.61
N VAL A 171 3.07 -4.80 16.72
CA VAL A 171 4.45 -5.31 16.83
C VAL A 171 4.50 -6.83 16.61
N GLU A 172 3.55 -7.58 17.20
CA GLU A 172 3.45 -9.02 17.00
C GLU A 172 3.18 -9.40 15.55
N THR A 173 2.36 -8.62 14.82
CA THR A 173 2.13 -8.83 13.39
C THR A 173 3.43 -8.76 12.62
N VAL A 174 4.27 -7.76 12.86
CA VAL A 174 5.58 -7.63 12.20
C VAL A 174 6.53 -8.75 12.61
N LYS A 175 6.56 -9.11 13.88
CA LYS A 175 7.39 -10.22 14.38
C LYS A 175 7.03 -11.55 13.71
N LEU A 176 5.74 -11.84 13.54
CA LEU A 176 5.27 -13.04 12.85
C LEU A 176 5.53 -13.00 11.35
N ALA A 177 5.47 -11.82 10.74
CA ALA A 177 5.80 -11.64 9.33
C ALA A 177 7.26 -11.94 9.03
N GLY A 178 8.17 -11.55 9.92
CA GLY A 178 9.61 -11.77 9.78
C GLY A 178 10.16 -11.23 8.46
N SER A 179 10.91 -12.05 7.74
CA SER A 179 11.49 -11.70 6.43
C SER A 179 10.54 -11.88 5.24
N ASN A 180 9.39 -12.57 5.43
CA ASN A 180 8.48 -12.91 4.34
C ASN A 180 7.97 -11.71 3.52
N PRO A 181 7.70 -10.51 4.09
CA PRO A 181 7.23 -9.36 3.34
C PRO A 181 8.34 -8.58 2.63
N CYS A 182 9.56 -9.09 2.52
CA CYS A 182 10.72 -8.41 1.94
C CYS A 182 11.00 -7.04 2.59
N PRO A 183 11.36 -6.99 3.88
CA PRO A 183 11.69 -5.72 4.54
C PRO A 183 12.90 -5.01 3.88
N PRO A 184 13.04 -3.70 4.10
CA PRO A 184 12.29 -2.89 5.05
C PRO A 184 10.85 -2.66 4.59
N ILE A 185 9.89 -2.87 5.51
CA ILE A 185 8.46 -2.79 5.21
C ILE A 185 7.90 -1.39 5.35
N VAL A 186 6.67 -1.21 4.83
CA VAL A 186 5.79 -0.07 5.14
C VAL A 186 4.49 -0.63 5.67
N LEU A 187 3.93 -0.02 6.71
CA LEU A 187 2.70 -0.47 7.32
C LEU A 187 1.57 0.55 7.16
N GLY A 188 0.42 0.05 6.73
CA GLY A 188 -0.83 0.75 6.92
C GLY A 188 -1.59 0.11 8.07
N ILE A 189 -2.03 0.92 9.02
CA ILE A 189 -2.70 0.46 10.23
C ILE A 189 -4.09 1.09 10.28
N GLY A 190 -5.10 0.26 10.49
CA GLY A 190 -6.46 0.70 10.74
C GLY A 190 -6.85 0.46 12.19
N VAL A 191 -7.60 1.38 12.80
CA VAL A 191 -8.17 1.21 14.12
C VAL A 191 -9.59 1.78 14.19
N GLY A 192 -10.50 1.03 14.79
CA GLY A 192 -11.91 1.42 14.89
C GLY A 192 -12.76 1.01 13.68
N GLY A 193 -13.94 1.60 13.55
CA GLY A 193 -14.95 1.22 12.57
C GLY A 193 -15.59 -0.14 12.87
N SER A 194 -15.83 -0.91 11.80
CA SER A 194 -16.34 -2.28 11.82
C SER A 194 -15.31 -3.24 11.24
N PHE A 195 -15.61 -4.54 11.20
CA PHE A 195 -14.71 -5.58 10.69
C PHE A 195 -14.20 -5.30 9.26
N ASP A 196 -15.07 -4.88 8.36
CA ASP A 196 -14.76 -4.53 6.97
C ASP A 196 -14.04 -3.17 6.89
N LYS A 197 -14.47 -2.20 7.70
CA LYS A 197 -13.92 -0.84 7.68
C LYS A 197 -12.49 -0.79 8.21
N VAL A 198 -12.17 -1.54 9.26
CA VAL A 198 -10.81 -1.53 9.80
C VAL A 198 -9.79 -2.11 8.81
N ALA A 199 -10.15 -3.13 8.03
CA ALA A 199 -9.31 -3.65 6.95
C ALA A 199 -9.10 -2.61 5.83
N TYR A 200 -10.19 -1.92 5.45
CA TYR A 200 -10.12 -0.81 4.50
C TYR A 200 -9.23 0.34 5.00
N LEU A 201 -9.37 0.75 6.26
CA LEU A 201 -8.54 1.81 6.87
C LEU A 201 -7.05 1.45 6.80
N ALA A 202 -6.69 0.22 7.15
CA ALA A 202 -5.32 -0.25 7.06
C ALA A 202 -4.77 -0.17 5.61
N LYS A 203 -5.58 -0.52 4.62
CA LYS A 203 -5.18 -0.43 3.22
C LYS A 203 -5.09 1.01 2.75
N LYS A 204 -6.04 1.87 3.13
CA LYS A 204 -6.02 3.31 2.84
C LYS A 204 -4.80 3.99 3.44
N ALA A 205 -4.41 3.61 4.65
CA ALA A 205 -3.23 4.18 5.33
C ALA A 205 -1.94 4.04 4.52
N LEU A 206 -1.79 2.99 3.68
CA LEU A 206 -0.64 2.83 2.78
C LEU A 206 -0.56 3.88 1.66
N LEU A 207 -1.63 4.66 1.44
CA LEU A 207 -1.65 5.72 0.43
C LEU A 207 -1.06 7.03 0.96
N ARG A 208 -1.03 7.22 2.28
CA ARG A 208 -0.46 8.43 2.89
C ARG A 208 1.06 8.45 2.67
N PRO A 209 1.61 9.59 2.20
CA PRO A 209 3.07 9.72 2.09
C PRO A 209 3.76 9.53 3.44
N LEU A 210 4.94 8.89 3.43
CA LEU A 210 5.69 8.55 4.65
C LEU A 210 6.23 9.77 5.39
N ASP A 211 6.35 10.90 4.72
CA ASP A 211 6.78 12.20 5.25
C ASP A 211 5.62 13.06 5.77
N VAL A 212 4.36 12.58 5.63
CA VAL A 212 3.17 13.27 6.12
C VAL A 212 2.69 12.59 7.40
N PRO A 213 2.86 13.22 8.58
CA PRO A 213 2.40 12.67 9.86
C PRO A 213 0.87 12.64 9.92
N ASN A 214 0.34 11.85 10.87
CA ASN A 214 -1.09 11.91 11.16
C ASN A 214 -1.49 13.33 11.58
N PRO A 215 -2.62 13.87 11.10
CA PRO A 215 -3.09 15.19 11.48
C PRO A 215 -3.49 15.30 12.97
N ASP A 216 -3.82 14.18 13.61
CA ASP A 216 -4.04 14.10 15.05
C ASP A 216 -2.70 13.84 15.76
N PRO A 217 -2.24 14.78 16.63
CA PRO A 217 -0.97 14.62 17.34
C PRO A 217 -0.85 13.34 18.16
N TYR A 218 -1.95 12.87 18.74
CA TYR A 218 -1.96 11.61 19.50
C TYR A 218 -1.56 10.42 18.61
N TYR A 219 -2.13 10.31 17.43
CA TYR A 219 -1.78 9.25 16.49
C TYR A 219 -0.42 9.47 15.85
N ALA A 220 -0.02 10.71 15.60
CA ALA A 220 1.33 11.03 15.09
C ALA A 220 2.43 10.57 16.06
N ASP A 221 2.22 10.73 17.37
CA ASP A 221 3.16 10.26 18.39
C ASP A 221 3.13 8.73 18.52
N LEU A 222 1.95 8.12 18.42
CA LEU A 222 1.80 6.66 18.40
C LEU A 222 2.47 6.03 17.17
N GLU A 223 2.43 6.69 16.00
CA GLU A 223 3.17 6.26 14.80
C GLU A 223 4.68 6.23 15.05
N LYS A 224 5.24 7.25 15.68
CA LYS A 224 6.68 7.31 16.02
C LYS A 224 7.08 6.22 17.02
N GLU A 225 6.25 6.02 18.05
CA GLU A 225 6.47 4.99 19.06
C GLU A 225 6.47 3.60 18.45
N LEU A 226 5.47 3.29 17.63
CA LEU A 226 5.37 2.00 16.94
C LEU A 226 6.52 1.78 15.96
N LEU A 227 6.91 2.79 15.20
CA LEU A 227 8.04 2.70 14.27
C LEU A 227 9.34 2.36 15.00
N THR A 228 9.57 2.98 16.16
CA THR A 228 10.72 2.70 17.02
C THR A 228 10.69 1.25 17.50
N ALA A 229 9.58 0.82 18.11
CA ALA A 229 9.42 -0.55 18.62
C ALA A 229 9.57 -1.63 17.53
N ILE A 230 9.08 -1.36 16.31
CA ILE A 230 9.22 -2.27 15.19
C ILE A 230 10.67 -2.36 14.70
N ASN A 231 11.39 -1.25 14.66
CA ASN A 231 12.80 -1.25 14.25
C ASN A 231 13.71 -1.92 15.31
N GLU A 232 13.35 -1.87 16.58
CA GLU A 232 14.02 -2.61 17.66
C GLU A 232 13.90 -4.14 17.53
N LEU A 233 12.98 -4.66 16.71
CA LEU A 233 12.93 -6.10 16.41
C LEU A 233 14.17 -6.60 15.67
N GLY A 234 14.93 -5.72 15.01
CA GLY A 234 16.19 -6.04 14.37
C GLY A 234 16.08 -7.04 13.22
N ILE A 235 14.89 -7.19 12.58
CA ILE A 235 14.71 -8.07 11.43
C ILE A 235 15.57 -7.58 10.26
N GLY A 236 15.59 -6.28 10.03
CA GLY A 236 16.44 -5.61 9.06
C GLY A 236 16.09 -5.88 7.59
N PRO A 237 16.83 -5.26 6.66
CA PRO A 237 16.62 -5.40 5.22
C PRO A 237 16.69 -6.86 4.78
N GLN A 238 15.65 -7.34 4.10
CA GLN A 238 15.48 -8.71 3.61
C GLN A 238 15.62 -9.81 4.70
N GLY A 239 15.53 -9.41 5.99
CA GLY A 239 15.67 -10.35 7.12
C GLY A 239 17.11 -10.67 7.52
N PHE A 240 18.09 -9.90 7.05
CA PHE A 240 19.52 -10.13 7.35
C PHE A 240 20.01 -9.39 8.60
N GLY A 241 19.10 -8.91 9.43
CA GLY A 241 19.44 -8.08 10.58
C GLY A 241 19.68 -6.62 10.16
N GLY A 242 19.96 -5.77 11.15
CA GLY A 242 20.21 -4.34 10.93
C GLY A 242 19.18 -3.44 11.57
N LYS A 243 19.39 -2.12 11.41
CA LYS A 243 18.61 -1.07 12.07
C LYS A 243 17.20 -0.93 11.51
N THR A 244 17.03 -1.09 10.19
CA THR A 244 15.79 -0.71 9.52
C THR A 244 14.95 -1.93 9.13
N THR A 245 13.95 -2.26 9.94
CA THR A 245 12.91 -3.25 9.63
C THR A 245 11.75 -2.61 8.89
N CYS A 246 11.38 -1.38 9.26
CA CYS A 246 10.26 -0.61 8.72
C CYS A 246 10.74 0.80 8.32
N LEU A 247 10.37 1.24 7.10
CA LEU A 247 10.67 2.58 6.60
C LEU A 247 9.73 3.63 7.17
N GLY A 248 8.48 3.25 7.42
CA GLY A 248 7.45 4.12 7.95
C GLY A 248 6.12 3.40 8.09
N LEU A 249 5.22 4.03 8.82
CA LEU A 249 3.87 3.54 9.02
C LEU A 249 2.87 4.70 9.13
N ALA A 250 1.63 4.39 8.80
CA ALA A 250 0.53 5.33 8.92
C ALA A 250 -0.65 4.68 9.63
N ILE A 251 -1.32 5.42 10.52
CA ILE A 251 -2.55 4.99 11.22
C ILE A 251 -3.72 5.78 10.65
N GLU A 252 -4.78 5.07 10.25
CA GLU A 252 -6.09 5.64 9.95
C GLU A 252 -7.08 5.16 11.00
N GLN A 253 -7.85 6.08 11.56
CA GLN A 253 -8.82 5.79 12.62
C GLN A 253 -10.24 6.14 12.20
N MET A 254 -11.19 5.48 12.83
CA MET A 254 -12.62 5.73 12.66
C MET A 254 -13.35 5.48 13.99
N PRO A 255 -14.39 6.27 14.33
CA PRO A 255 -15.26 5.94 15.47
C PRO A 255 -15.75 4.49 15.41
N THR A 256 -15.85 3.85 16.57
CA THR A 256 -16.26 2.44 16.67
C THR A 256 -17.34 2.26 17.74
N HIS A 257 -17.95 1.08 17.77
CA HIS A 257 -18.93 0.72 18.79
C HIS A 257 -18.25 0.61 20.16
N VAL A 258 -18.93 1.04 21.23
CA VAL A 258 -18.39 1.07 22.61
C VAL A 258 -17.84 -0.28 23.10
N ALA A 259 -18.35 -1.39 22.58
CA ALA A 259 -17.93 -2.75 22.96
C ALA A 259 -16.83 -3.34 22.10
N GLY A 260 -16.26 -2.59 21.14
CA GLY A 260 -15.27 -3.10 20.19
C GLY A 260 -14.03 -2.24 20.11
N LEU A 261 -12.92 -2.85 19.73
CA LEU A 261 -11.66 -2.18 19.34
C LEU A 261 -11.05 -2.95 18.17
N PRO A 262 -11.64 -2.83 16.95
CA PRO A 262 -11.08 -3.45 15.76
C PRO A 262 -9.71 -2.87 15.44
N ALA A 263 -8.77 -3.73 15.06
CA ALA A 263 -7.43 -3.34 14.62
C ALA A 263 -7.02 -4.16 13.38
N ALA A 264 -6.39 -3.53 12.43
CA ALA A 264 -5.84 -4.19 11.24
C ALA A 264 -4.47 -3.63 10.89
N VAL A 265 -3.59 -4.49 10.43
CA VAL A 265 -2.26 -4.14 9.91
C VAL A 265 -2.14 -4.67 8.51
N ASN A 266 -2.03 -3.79 7.53
CA ASN A 266 -1.72 -4.15 6.15
C ASN A 266 -0.23 -3.94 5.90
N VAL A 267 0.47 -5.04 5.63
CA VAL A 267 1.92 -5.04 5.44
C VAL A 267 2.24 -4.81 3.96
N SER A 268 3.17 -3.91 3.68
CA SER A 268 3.74 -3.70 2.35
C SER A 268 5.27 -3.84 2.38
N CYS A 269 5.87 -4.28 1.27
CA CYS A 269 7.31 -4.44 1.16
C CYS A 269 8.00 -3.09 0.88
N HIS A 270 9.33 -3.11 0.73
CA HIS A 270 10.13 -1.93 0.36
C HIS A 270 9.72 -1.31 -0.99
N VAL A 271 9.04 -2.07 -1.85
CA VAL A 271 8.43 -1.55 -3.09
C VAL A 271 6.98 -1.14 -2.82
N THR A 272 6.75 -0.34 -1.79
CA THR A 272 5.45 0.31 -1.57
C THR A 272 5.26 1.39 -2.63
N ARG A 273 4.31 1.17 -3.52
CA ARG A 273 4.16 1.95 -4.75
C ARG A 273 2.73 2.44 -4.92
N ARG A 274 2.61 3.65 -5.46
CA ARG A 274 1.36 4.27 -5.85
C ARG A 274 1.60 5.35 -6.88
N ALA A 275 0.62 5.58 -7.73
CA ALA A 275 0.58 6.72 -8.63
C ALA A 275 -0.84 7.29 -8.65
N SER A 276 -0.97 8.60 -8.78
CA SER A 276 -2.25 9.29 -8.73
C SER A 276 -2.36 10.31 -9.84
N ALA A 277 -3.58 10.54 -10.33
CA ALA A 277 -3.92 11.60 -11.26
C ALA A 277 -5.26 12.24 -10.90
N GLU A 278 -5.38 13.51 -11.23
CA GLU A 278 -6.65 14.25 -11.23
C GLU A 278 -7.21 14.25 -12.66
N LEU A 279 -8.47 13.90 -12.80
CA LEU A 279 -9.22 13.93 -14.05
C LEU A 279 -10.09 15.17 -14.13
#